data_2720188dd4566456a6401d8fa7a81fdd
#
_entry.id   2720188dd4566456a6401d8fa7a81fdd
#
_cell.length_a   1.000
_cell.length_b   1.000
_cell.length_c   1.000
_cell.angle_alpha   90.00
_cell.angle_beta   90.00
_cell.angle_gamma   90.00
#
_symmetry.space_group_name_H-M   'P 1'
#
loop_
_entity.id
_entity.type
_entity.pdbx_description
1 polymer ?
#
loop_
_entity_poly.entity_id
_entity_poly.type
_entity_poly.pdbx_seq_one_letter_code
_entity_poly.pdbx_strand_id
1 'polypeptide(L)'
;MQPAETSQGALELLYKLQGFLCEITGLPAVGLSTLAGAHGELGGMLMIRAHHLANGDNGRTTVAIPDSAHGTNPASAAMAGFDVVELASDSNGNVDLDALRDVAGPNLAGVMITLPSTLGLFDTNIVEVCKIVHEAGGLVYGDGANMNALLGRVKLGDLGFDVIHLNLHKTFSTPHGGGGPGAGPVCSTNQLEPYLAAPIITENGGKYHLSTPEKSIGKLSGFHGNFGVLVRAYTYIRTLGDAGIKSISGNAVLNANYMMHALRGTYHLPYDRTCMHEAVFSADLQKDRGSSGLELSLIHI
;
A
#
# COMPACT_ATOMS: atom_id res chain seq x y z
N MET A 1 -2.18 -21.99 19.89
CA MET A 1 -2.64 -20.61 20.15
C MET A 1 -3.21 -20.60 21.55
N GLN A 2 -2.92 -19.58 22.36
CA GLN A 2 -3.52 -19.50 23.71
C GLN A 2 -5.03 -19.22 23.59
N PRO A 3 -5.86 -19.65 24.53
CA PRO A 3 -7.28 -19.33 24.55
C PRO A 3 -7.53 -17.82 24.57
N ALA A 4 -8.62 -17.38 23.95
CA ALA A 4 -8.95 -15.95 23.87
C ALA A 4 -9.10 -15.31 25.26
N GLU A 5 -9.60 -16.05 26.23
CA GLU A 5 -9.80 -15.60 27.62
C GLU A 5 -8.48 -15.19 28.32
N THR A 6 -7.38 -15.85 27.97
CA THR A 6 -6.05 -15.55 28.51
C THR A 6 -5.26 -14.54 27.68
N SER A 7 -5.79 -14.14 26.53
CA SER A 7 -5.12 -13.27 25.55
C SER A 7 -5.81 -11.90 25.37
N GLN A 8 -6.75 -11.54 26.25
CA GLN A 8 -7.60 -10.35 26.09
C GLN A 8 -6.79 -9.06 25.92
N GLY A 9 -5.74 -8.84 26.70
CA GLY A 9 -4.90 -7.64 26.55
C GLY A 9 -4.17 -7.56 25.21
N ALA A 10 -3.75 -8.71 24.65
CA ALA A 10 -3.14 -8.76 23.32
C ALA A 10 -4.18 -8.47 22.24
N LEU A 11 -5.37 -9.05 22.35
CA LEU A 11 -6.48 -8.81 21.40
C LEU A 11 -6.96 -7.37 21.47
N GLU A 12 -7.06 -6.77 22.66
CA GLU A 12 -7.39 -5.37 22.83
C GLU A 12 -6.39 -4.45 22.11
N LEU A 13 -5.08 -4.71 22.28
CA LEU A 13 -4.04 -3.96 21.60
C LEU A 13 -4.19 -4.02 20.08
N LEU A 14 -4.42 -5.21 19.54
CA LEU A 14 -4.62 -5.41 18.10
C LEU A 14 -5.90 -4.74 17.60
N TYR A 15 -7.00 -4.81 18.34
CA TYR A 15 -8.23 -4.11 18.02
C TYR A 15 -8.03 -2.60 17.95
N LYS A 16 -7.33 -2.03 18.93
CA LYS A 16 -6.97 -0.60 18.93
C LYS A 16 -6.06 -0.23 17.76
N LEU A 17 -5.12 -1.12 17.39
CA LEU A 17 -4.29 -0.92 16.20
C LEU A 17 -5.13 -0.90 14.92
N GLN A 18 -6.12 -1.80 14.78
CA GLN A 18 -7.07 -1.74 13.64
C GLN A 18 -7.72 -0.35 13.57
N GLY A 19 -8.24 0.17 14.69
CA GLY A 19 -8.84 1.50 14.76
C GLY A 19 -7.91 2.63 14.35
N PHE A 20 -6.63 2.57 14.76
CA PHE A 20 -5.64 3.56 14.33
C PHE A 20 -5.38 3.51 12.82
N LEU A 21 -5.30 2.30 12.25
CA LEU A 21 -5.08 2.15 10.82
C LEU A 21 -6.31 2.58 10.00
N CYS A 22 -7.53 2.33 10.51
CA CYS A 22 -8.74 2.89 9.91
C CYS A 22 -8.70 4.42 9.87
N GLU A 23 -8.35 5.05 10.99
CA GLU A 23 -8.27 6.52 11.06
C GLU A 23 -7.20 7.10 10.13
N ILE A 24 -6.03 6.46 10.07
CA ILE A 24 -4.91 6.91 9.22
C ILE A 24 -5.24 6.77 7.73
N THR A 25 -5.94 5.72 7.34
CA THR A 25 -6.19 5.40 5.94
C THR A 25 -7.52 5.95 5.41
N GLY A 26 -8.47 6.26 6.30
CA GLY A 26 -9.84 6.59 5.93
C GLY A 26 -10.67 5.39 5.47
N LEU A 27 -10.16 4.16 5.69
CA LEU A 27 -10.84 2.92 5.33
C LEU A 27 -11.38 2.23 6.59
N PRO A 28 -12.67 1.81 6.62
CA PRO A 28 -13.34 1.42 7.86
C PRO A 28 -12.98 0.02 8.38
N ALA A 29 -12.38 -0.85 7.58
CA ALA A 29 -12.11 -2.24 7.95
C ALA A 29 -10.63 -2.60 7.79
N VAL A 30 -10.07 -3.40 8.72
CA VAL A 30 -8.65 -3.77 8.73
C VAL A 30 -8.43 -5.21 9.15
N GLY A 31 -7.66 -5.95 8.34
CA GLY A 31 -7.10 -7.26 8.67
C GLY A 31 -5.61 -7.16 9.00
N LEU A 32 -5.17 -7.76 10.12
CA LEU A 32 -3.79 -7.71 10.61
C LEU A 32 -2.99 -9.00 10.36
N SER A 33 -3.57 -9.98 9.70
CA SER A 33 -3.00 -11.34 9.61
C SER A 33 -1.85 -11.48 8.62
N THR A 34 -1.67 -10.55 7.70
CA THR A 34 -0.66 -10.57 6.64
C THR A 34 0.72 -10.19 7.16
N LEU A 35 1.75 -10.93 6.72
CA LEU A 35 3.09 -10.93 7.31
C LEU A 35 4.09 -10.00 6.63
N ALA A 36 3.75 -9.48 5.46
CA ALA A 36 4.61 -8.62 4.63
C ALA A 36 3.76 -7.80 3.67
N GLY A 37 4.37 -6.81 2.97
CA GLY A 37 3.70 -6.02 1.92
C GLY A 37 3.18 -6.90 0.79
N ALA A 38 4.05 -7.70 0.16
CA ALA A 38 3.65 -8.62 -0.91
C ALA A 38 2.54 -9.60 -0.50
N HIS A 39 2.50 -10.00 0.78
CA HIS A 39 1.43 -10.83 1.32
C HIS A 39 0.12 -10.04 1.47
N GLY A 40 0.20 -8.75 1.80
CA GLY A 40 -0.94 -7.82 1.79
C GLY A 40 -1.43 -7.54 0.37
N GLU A 41 -0.50 -7.40 -0.60
CA GLU A 41 -0.84 -7.26 -2.02
C GLU A 41 -1.67 -8.45 -2.50
N LEU A 42 -1.18 -9.67 -2.29
CA LEU A 42 -1.90 -10.89 -2.66
C LEU A 42 -3.27 -10.94 -1.96
N GLY A 43 -3.32 -10.61 -0.66
CA GLY A 43 -4.57 -10.58 0.10
C GLY A 43 -5.60 -9.62 -0.49
N GLY A 44 -5.19 -8.39 -0.82
CA GLY A 44 -6.07 -7.40 -1.44
C GLY A 44 -6.57 -7.83 -2.82
N MET A 45 -5.70 -8.42 -3.65
CA MET A 45 -6.09 -8.91 -4.97
C MET A 45 -7.04 -10.11 -4.89
N LEU A 46 -6.85 -11.02 -3.93
CA LEU A 46 -7.78 -12.11 -3.67
C LEU A 46 -9.15 -11.60 -3.18
N MET A 47 -9.19 -10.52 -2.39
CA MET A 47 -10.44 -9.87 -1.96
C MET A 47 -11.19 -9.28 -3.15
N ILE A 48 -10.51 -8.57 -4.06
CA ILE A 48 -11.10 -8.02 -5.29
C ILE A 48 -11.67 -9.16 -6.14
N ARG A 49 -10.90 -10.24 -6.33
CA ARG A 49 -11.37 -11.40 -7.08
C ARG A 49 -12.62 -12.04 -6.45
N ALA A 50 -12.58 -12.28 -5.13
CA ALA A 50 -13.70 -12.88 -4.41
C ALA A 50 -14.96 -12.00 -4.49
N HIS A 51 -14.78 -10.67 -4.44
CA HIS A 51 -15.88 -9.72 -4.60
C HIS A 51 -16.53 -9.83 -5.98
N HIS A 52 -15.76 -9.78 -7.06
CA HIS A 52 -16.29 -9.89 -8.43
C HIS A 52 -16.99 -11.24 -8.65
N LEU A 53 -16.38 -12.34 -8.23
CA LEU A 53 -16.99 -13.68 -8.33
C LEU A 53 -18.30 -13.80 -7.56
N ALA A 54 -18.37 -13.23 -6.34
CA ALA A 54 -19.56 -13.26 -5.52
C ALA A 54 -20.72 -12.43 -6.11
N ASN A 55 -20.41 -11.43 -6.93
CA ASN A 55 -21.38 -10.60 -7.64
C ASN A 55 -21.73 -11.13 -9.04
N GLY A 56 -21.16 -12.26 -9.46
CA GLY A 56 -21.41 -12.84 -10.79
C GLY A 56 -20.58 -12.20 -11.92
N ASP A 57 -19.65 -11.32 -11.60
CA ASP A 57 -18.81 -10.59 -12.56
C ASP A 57 -17.58 -11.41 -13.00
N ASN A 58 -17.82 -12.64 -13.45
CA ASN A 58 -16.73 -13.58 -13.80
C ASN A 58 -15.87 -13.13 -14.98
N GLY A 59 -16.35 -12.16 -15.78
CA GLY A 59 -15.62 -11.58 -16.90
C GLY A 59 -14.57 -10.54 -16.52
N ARG A 60 -14.52 -10.11 -15.26
CA ARG A 60 -13.52 -9.15 -14.78
C ARG A 60 -12.23 -9.88 -14.43
N THR A 61 -11.36 -10.02 -15.41
CA THR A 61 -10.13 -10.80 -15.33
C THR A 61 -8.86 -9.98 -15.45
N THR A 62 -8.97 -8.70 -15.79
CA THR A 62 -7.81 -7.84 -16.07
C THR A 62 -7.54 -6.87 -14.92
N VAL A 63 -6.28 -6.74 -14.54
CA VAL A 63 -5.79 -5.70 -13.62
C VAL A 63 -4.79 -4.83 -14.34
N ALA A 64 -5.02 -3.51 -14.32
CA ALA A 64 -4.11 -2.55 -14.91
C ALA A 64 -3.11 -2.05 -13.85
N ILE A 65 -1.84 -1.93 -14.22
CA ILE A 65 -0.74 -1.62 -13.29
C ILE A 65 0.21 -0.63 -13.97
N PRO A 66 0.53 0.53 -13.34
CA PRO A 66 1.47 1.49 -13.90
C PRO A 66 2.86 0.88 -14.13
N ASP A 67 3.55 1.31 -15.18
CA ASP A 67 4.92 0.92 -15.54
C ASP A 67 5.95 1.23 -14.44
N SER A 68 5.65 2.20 -13.58
CA SER A 68 6.43 2.57 -12.41
C SER A 68 6.14 1.72 -11.17
N ALA A 69 5.26 0.71 -11.24
CA ALA A 69 4.89 -0.11 -10.09
C ALA A 69 6.05 -1.02 -9.62
N HIS A 70 6.03 -1.37 -8.34
CA HIS A 70 6.94 -2.39 -7.81
C HIS A 70 6.66 -3.76 -8.47
N GLY A 71 7.71 -4.51 -8.79
CA GLY A 71 7.59 -5.80 -9.49
C GLY A 71 6.73 -6.87 -8.79
N THR A 72 6.46 -6.73 -7.48
CA THR A 72 5.55 -7.64 -6.77
C THR A 72 4.07 -7.37 -7.07
N ASN A 73 3.70 -6.17 -7.53
CA ASN A 73 2.31 -5.86 -7.87
C ASN A 73 1.78 -6.75 -9.02
N PRO A 74 2.44 -6.81 -10.21
CA PRO A 74 2.01 -7.72 -11.26
C PRO A 74 2.10 -9.19 -10.85
N ALA A 75 3.09 -9.58 -10.04
CA ALA A 75 3.20 -10.95 -9.55
C ALA A 75 2.01 -11.32 -8.64
N SER A 76 1.61 -10.44 -7.72
CA SER A 76 0.46 -10.65 -6.82
C SER A 76 -0.86 -10.71 -7.59
N ALA A 77 -1.06 -9.85 -8.60
CA ALA A 77 -2.23 -9.91 -9.48
C ALA A 77 -2.30 -11.24 -10.25
N ALA A 78 -1.19 -11.67 -10.85
CA ALA A 78 -1.11 -12.95 -11.56
C ALA A 78 -1.36 -14.15 -10.63
N MET A 79 -0.79 -14.15 -9.41
CA MET A 79 -1.04 -15.18 -8.40
C MET A 79 -2.50 -15.23 -7.95
N ALA A 80 -3.19 -14.09 -7.92
CA ALA A 80 -4.62 -14.03 -7.66
C ALA A 80 -5.46 -14.48 -8.87
N GLY A 81 -4.84 -14.77 -10.03
CA GLY A 81 -5.48 -15.29 -11.23
C GLY A 81 -6.03 -14.21 -12.15
N PHE A 82 -5.43 -13.02 -12.15
CA PHE A 82 -5.73 -11.94 -13.07
C PHE A 82 -4.70 -11.86 -14.21
N ASP A 83 -5.16 -11.43 -15.37
CA ASP A 83 -4.30 -10.94 -16.44
C ASP A 83 -3.82 -9.53 -16.11
N VAL A 84 -2.57 -9.22 -16.42
CA VAL A 84 -1.97 -7.92 -16.11
C VAL A 84 -1.81 -7.12 -17.39
N VAL A 85 -2.24 -5.85 -17.36
CA VAL A 85 -2.00 -4.86 -18.42
C VAL A 85 -1.20 -3.72 -17.83
N GLU A 86 -0.07 -3.39 -18.47
CA GLU A 86 0.77 -2.26 -18.08
C GLU A 86 0.15 -0.95 -18.55
N LEU A 87 0.12 0.05 -17.66
CA LEU A 87 -0.27 1.42 -17.98
C LEU A 87 0.97 2.28 -18.12
N ALA A 88 1.05 3.02 -19.21
CA ALA A 88 2.12 4.00 -19.41
C ALA A 88 2.00 5.16 -18.41
N SER A 89 3.15 5.72 -18.04
CA SER A 89 3.23 7.01 -17.35
C SER A 89 3.22 8.17 -18.34
N ASP A 90 2.63 9.30 -17.94
CA ASP A 90 2.73 10.56 -18.68
C ASP A 90 4.14 11.19 -18.53
N SER A 91 4.41 12.28 -19.22
CA SER A 91 5.69 13.00 -19.14
C SER A 91 6.02 13.56 -17.76
N ASN A 92 5.06 13.61 -16.85
CA ASN A 92 5.22 14.07 -15.46
C ASN A 92 5.35 12.90 -14.48
N GLY A 93 5.30 11.64 -14.95
CA GLY A 93 5.34 10.43 -14.12
C GLY A 93 4.04 10.12 -13.39
N ASN A 94 2.90 10.64 -13.84
CA ASN A 94 1.58 10.23 -13.42
C ASN A 94 1.05 9.11 -14.32
N VAL A 95 -0.02 8.44 -13.91
CA VAL A 95 -0.74 7.52 -14.79
C VAL A 95 -1.29 8.29 -15.99
N ASP A 96 -1.05 7.78 -17.19
CA ASP A 96 -1.65 8.30 -18.41
C ASP A 96 -3.15 7.95 -18.43
N LEU A 97 -3.98 9.01 -18.38
CA LEU A 97 -5.44 8.85 -18.31
C LEU A 97 -6.05 8.30 -19.62
N ASP A 98 -5.44 8.57 -20.75
CA ASP A 98 -5.93 8.04 -22.02
C ASP A 98 -5.61 6.56 -22.14
N ALA A 99 -4.39 6.14 -21.78
CA ALA A 99 -4.04 4.73 -21.68
C ALA A 99 -4.96 3.97 -20.68
N LEU A 100 -5.32 4.62 -19.57
CA LEU A 100 -6.27 4.01 -18.62
C LEU A 100 -7.68 3.87 -19.23
N ARG A 101 -8.18 4.89 -19.93
CA ARG A 101 -9.50 4.84 -20.60
C ARG A 101 -9.58 3.75 -21.65
N ASP A 102 -8.51 3.50 -22.38
CA ASP A 102 -8.44 2.45 -23.40
C ASP A 102 -8.62 1.03 -22.82
N VAL A 103 -8.20 0.81 -21.57
CA VAL A 103 -8.34 -0.48 -20.88
C VAL A 103 -9.54 -0.53 -19.92
N ALA A 104 -10.18 0.63 -19.64
CA ALA A 104 -11.31 0.72 -18.75
C ALA A 104 -12.59 0.18 -19.40
N GLY A 105 -12.82 -1.11 -19.27
CA GLY A 105 -13.95 -1.82 -19.89
C GLY A 105 -14.54 -2.89 -18.97
N PRO A 106 -15.48 -3.69 -19.49
CA PRO A 106 -16.17 -4.70 -18.70
C PRO A 106 -15.27 -5.81 -18.16
N ASN A 107 -14.06 -5.96 -18.72
CA ASN A 107 -13.07 -6.95 -18.26
C ASN A 107 -12.18 -6.40 -17.12
N LEU A 108 -12.18 -5.10 -16.89
CA LEU A 108 -11.33 -4.50 -15.87
C LEU A 108 -11.82 -4.88 -14.47
N ALA A 109 -11.04 -5.68 -13.77
CA ALA A 109 -11.29 -6.03 -12.36
C ALA A 109 -10.83 -4.91 -11.43
N GLY A 110 -9.76 -4.22 -11.78
CA GLY A 110 -9.24 -3.10 -11.00
C GLY A 110 -7.90 -2.60 -11.48
N VAL A 111 -7.40 -1.63 -10.73
CA VAL A 111 -6.07 -1.03 -10.92
C VAL A 111 -5.26 -1.19 -9.64
N MET A 112 -3.96 -1.52 -9.74
CA MET A 112 -3.02 -1.48 -8.60
C MET A 112 -2.13 -0.25 -8.72
N ILE A 113 -2.16 0.63 -7.74
CA ILE A 113 -1.40 1.89 -7.75
C ILE A 113 -0.63 2.06 -6.46
N THR A 114 0.66 2.42 -6.57
CA THR A 114 1.47 2.86 -5.45
C THR A 114 1.36 4.38 -5.30
N LEU A 115 0.97 4.87 -4.13
CA LEU A 115 0.84 6.31 -3.87
C LEU A 115 1.52 6.71 -2.54
N PRO A 116 2.52 7.61 -2.57
CA PRO A 116 3.25 8.10 -3.74
C PRO A 116 3.89 6.96 -4.56
N SER A 117 4.14 7.21 -5.85
CA SER A 117 4.73 6.21 -6.75
C SER A 117 6.15 5.81 -6.30
N THR A 118 6.71 4.76 -6.90
CA THR A 118 8.11 4.34 -6.69
C THR A 118 9.14 5.38 -7.18
N LEU A 119 8.67 6.38 -7.94
CA LEU A 119 9.47 7.53 -8.36
C LEU A 119 9.50 8.65 -7.30
N GLY A 120 8.83 8.46 -6.17
CA GLY A 120 8.66 9.47 -5.13
C GLY A 120 7.67 10.58 -5.50
N LEU A 121 6.80 10.36 -6.48
CA LEU A 121 5.88 11.36 -6.99
C LEU A 121 4.45 11.12 -6.51
N PHE A 122 3.76 12.19 -6.11
CA PHE A 122 2.32 12.13 -5.89
C PHE A 122 1.61 12.22 -7.25
N ASP A 123 0.81 11.21 -7.58
CA ASP A 123 0.03 11.22 -8.81
C ASP A 123 -1.11 12.23 -8.69
N THR A 124 -1.02 13.31 -9.49
CA THR A 124 -2.01 14.38 -9.48
C THR A 124 -3.31 14.00 -10.14
N ASN A 125 -3.32 12.90 -10.92
CA ASN A 125 -4.49 12.38 -11.62
C ASN A 125 -5.28 11.37 -10.77
N ILE A 126 -4.83 11.04 -9.54
CA ILE A 126 -5.33 9.90 -8.77
C ILE A 126 -6.86 9.89 -8.58
N VAL A 127 -7.48 11.03 -8.35
CA VAL A 127 -8.94 11.12 -8.17
C VAL A 127 -9.68 10.76 -9.48
N GLU A 128 -9.18 11.25 -10.61
CA GLU A 128 -9.75 10.90 -11.92
C GLU A 128 -9.47 9.44 -12.29
N VAL A 129 -8.32 8.90 -11.94
CA VAL A 129 -8.01 7.47 -12.08
C VAL A 129 -9.02 6.63 -11.31
N CYS A 130 -9.26 6.92 -10.03
CA CYS A 130 -10.25 6.19 -9.23
C CYS A 130 -11.65 6.26 -9.86
N LYS A 131 -12.04 7.45 -10.33
CA LYS A 131 -13.35 7.67 -10.97
C LYS A 131 -13.50 6.83 -12.25
N ILE A 132 -12.51 6.85 -13.17
CA ILE A 132 -12.54 6.07 -14.41
C ILE A 132 -12.68 4.58 -14.10
N VAL A 133 -11.92 4.07 -13.13
CA VAL A 133 -11.95 2.66 -12.72
C VAL A 133 -13.34 2.28 -12.16
N HIS A 134 -13.89 3.11 -11.28
CA HIS A 134 -15.22 2.87 -10.70
C HIS A 134 -16.34 2.96 -11.73
N GLU A 135 -16.29 3.91 -12.65
CA GLU A 135 -17.25 4.02 -13.76
C GLU A 135 -17.24 2.78 -14.68
N ALA A 136 -16.06 2.15 -14.84
CA ALA A 136 -15.93 0.87 -15.53
C ALA A 136 -16.39 -0.33 -14.67
N GLY A 137 -16.71 -0.13 -13.38
CA GLY A 137 -17.09 -1.17 -12.42
C GLY A 137 -15.93 -1.96 -11.85
N GLY A 138 -14.69 -1.49 -12.03
CA GLY A 138 -13.48 -2.01 -11.40
C GLY A 138 -13.28 -1.46 -9.99
N LEU A 139 -12.25 -1.95 -9.30
CA LEU A 139 -11.87 -1.53 -7.94
C LEU A 139 -10.42 -1.01 -7.92
N VAL A 140 -10.14 -0.09 -6.99
CA VAL A 140 -8.82 0.53 -6.86
C VAL A 140 -8.08 -0.06 -5.67
N TYR A 141 -6.97 -0.74 -5.98
CA TYR A 141 -6.03 -1.23 -4.98
C TYR A 141 -4.88 -0.24 -4.80
N GLY A 142 -4.56 0.08 -3.54
CA GLY A 142 -3.43 0.93 -3.17
C GLY A 142 -2.27 0.13 -2.55
N ASP A 143 -1.09 0.28 -3.15
CA ASP A 143 0.14 -0.12 -2.49
C ASP A 143 0.58 0.99 -1.53
N GLY A 144 0.39 0.75 -0.24
CA GLY A 144 0.71 1.70 0.83
C GLY A 144 2.16 1.63 1.32
N ALA A 145 3.08 1.06 0.53
CA ALA A 145 4.49 0.97 0.90
C ALA A 145 5.12 2.34 1.18
N ASN A 146 4.64 3.38 0.51
CA ASN A 146 5.16 4.74 0.58
C ASN A 146 4.30 5.71 1.43
N MET A 147 3.42 5.19 2.28
CA MET A 147 2.52 5.98 3.14
C MET A 147 3.23 6.94 4.10
N ASN A 148 4.51 6.77 4.37
CA ASN A 148 5.29 7.64 5.23
C ASN A 148 5.30 9.11 4.81
N ALA A 149 5.08 9.41 3.52
CA ALA A 149 4.94 10.78 3.03
C ALA A 149 3.53 11.36 3.22
N LEU A 150 2.52 10.53 3.48
CA LEU A 150 1.11 10.93 3.49
C LEU A 150 0.49 10.96 4.89
N LEU A 151 1.14 10.38 5.89
CA LEU A 151 0.60 10.24 7.25
C LEU A 151 0.08 11.56 7.82
N GLY A 152 -1.17 11.55 8.28
CA GLY A 152 -1.85 12.70 8.86
C GLY A 152 -2.11 13.87 7.89
N ARG A 153 -1.91 13.65 6.57
CA ARG A 153 -2.10 14.65 5.52
C ARG A 153 -3.11 14.24 4.48
N VAL A 154 -3.09 12.98 4.08
CA VAL A 154 -3.98 12.41 3.07
C VAL A 154 -4.47 11.06 3.57
N LYS A 155 -5.77 10.82 3.47
CA LYS A 155 -6.40 9.53 3.68
C LYS A 155 -6.70 8.92 2.31
N LEU A 156 -6.17 7.73 2.02
CA LEU A 156 -6.36 7.11 0.71
C LEU A 156 -7.83 6.74 0.44
N GLY A 157 -8.59 6.41 1.49
CA GLY A 157 -10.03 6.19 1.37
C GLY A 157 -10.78 7.40 0.82
N ASP A 158 -10.38 8.62 1.20
CA ASP A 158 -10.99 9.87 0.72
C ASP A 158 -10.69 10.16 -0.76
N LEU A 159 -9.64 9.53 -1.32
CA LEU A 159 -9.27 9.65 -2.73
C LEU A 159 -9.99 8.64 -3.63
N GLY A 160 -10.67 7.65 -3.05
CA GLY A 160 -11.40 6.62 -3.79
C GLY A 160 -10.71 5.25 -3.84
N PHE A 161 -9.71 4.98 -3.00
CA PHE A 161 -9.16 3.63 -2.87
C PHE A 161 -10.13 2.70 -2.16
N ASP A 162 -10.29 1.46 -2.68
CA ASP A 162 -11.19 0.45 -2.13
C ASP A 162 -10.49 -0.49 -1.15
N VAL A 163 -9.26 -0.82 -1.42
CA VAL A 163 -8.41 -1.66 -0.58
C VAL A 163 -6.96 -1.22 -0.68
N ILE A 164 -6.28 -1.21 0.45
CA ILE A 164 -4.84 -0.90 0.51
C ILE A 164 -4.13 -1.86 1.44
N HIS A 165 -2.85 -2.11 1.20
CA HIS A 165 -2.01 -2.65 2.25
C HIS A 165 -1.06 -1.58 2.81
N LEU A 166 -0.59 -1.79 4.02
CA LEU A 166 0.42 -0.94 4.66
C LEU A 166 1.66 -1.77 5.01
N ASN A 167 2.83 -1.15 4.92
CA ASN A 167 4.06 -1.78 5.40
C ASN A 167 4.44 -1.20 6.76
N LEU A 168 4.10 -1.90 7.86
CA LEU A 168 4.42 -1.40 9.21
C LEU A 168 5.92 -1.31 9.45
N HIS A 169 6.70 -2.15 8.77
CA HIS A 169 8.16 -2.15 8.79
C HIS A 169 8.82 -1.06 7.92
N LYS A 170 8.02 -0.21 7.26
CA LYS A 170 8.47 1.01 6.57
C LYS A 170 7.89 2.24 7.27
N THR A 171 6.61 2.50 7.06
CA THR A 171 5.88 3.69 7.49
C THR A 171 5.86 3.89 9.01
N PHE A 172 5.80 2.81 9.79
CA PHE A 172 5.71 2.87 11.25
C PHE A 172 7.02 2.46 11.94
N SER A 173 8.14 2.59 11.24
CA SER A 173 9.51 2.45 11.78
C SER A 173 9.76 1.15 12.53
N THR A 174 9.09 0.08 12.15
CA THR A 174 9.28 -1.23 12.79
C THR A 174 10.50 -1.93 12.20
N PRO A 175 11.45 -2.39 13.01
CA PRO A 175 12.62 -3.13 12.52
C PRO A 175 12.21 -4.36 11.72
N HIS A 176 12.83 -4.55 10.54
CA HIS A 176 12.57 -5.63 9.60
C HIS A 176 13.74 -6.63 9.46
N GLY A 177 14.89 -6.30 10.02
CA GLY A 177 16.05 -7.19 10.09
C GLY A 177 16.62 -7.61 8.72
N GLY A 178 16.55 -6.73 7.70
CA GLY A 178 17.06 -7.06 6.36
C GLY A 178 16.27 -8.14 5.63
N GLY A 179 14.94 -8.16 5.80
CA GLY A 179 14.04 -9.17 5.21
C GLY A 179 13.49 -10.18 6.23
N GLY A 180 13.60 -9.88 7.53
CA GLY A 180 12.99 -10.64 8.62
C GLY A 180 11.51 -10.32 8.82
N PRO A 181 10.98 -10.47 10.06
CA PRO A 181 9.56 -10.27 10.34
C PRO A 181 9.07 -8.88 9.95
N GLY A 182 8.05 -8.82 9.10
CA GLY A 182 7.34 -7.62 8.70
C GLY A 182 5.88 -7.66 9.11
N ALA A 183 5.07 -6.75 8.56
CA ALA A 183 3.61 -6.81 8.61
C ALA A 183 3.04 -5.99 7.45
N GLY A 184 1.97 -6.50 6.86
CA GLY A 184 1.29 -5.88 5.73
C GLY A 184 -0.22 -5.81 5.95
N PRO A 185 -0.73 -5.13 7.00
CA PRO A 185 -2.17 -4.98 7.21
C PRO A 185 -2.90 -4.57 5.95
N VAL A 186 -4.08 -5.16 5.73
CA VAL A 186 -4.96 -4.81 4.62
C VAL A 186 -6.14 -4.02 5.16
N CYS A 187 -6.32 -2.81 4.66
CA CYS A 187 -7.43 -1.93 4.98
C CYS A 187 -8.39 -1.87 3.80
N SER A 188 -9.69 -1.82 4.04
CA SER A 188 -10.67 -1.83 2.96
C SER A 188 -11.94 -1.04 3.27
N THR A 189 -12.69 -0.72 2.21
CA THR A 189 -14.07 -0.22 2.31
C THR A 189 -14.99 -1.27 2.90
N ASN A 190 -16.18 -0.84 3.35
CA ASN A 190 -17.24 -1.75 3.82
C ASN A 190 -17.68 -2.78 2.75
N GLN A 191 -17.57 -2.42 1.47
CA GLN A 191 -17.87 -3.31 0.36
C GLN A 191 -16.95 -4.55 0.33
N LEU A 192 -15.67 -4.37 0.70
CA LEU A 192 -14.67 -5.43 0.71
C LEU A 192 -14.42 -6.04 2.11
N GLU A 193 -14.92 -5.42 3.18
CA GLU A 193 -14.80 -5.94 4.55
C GLU A 193 -15.18 -7.42 4.69
N PRO A 194 -16.32 -7.92 4.10
CA PRO A 194 -16.73 -9.32 4.20
C PRO A 194 -15.68 -10.32 3.67
N TYR A 195 -14.77 -9.86 2.82
CA TYR A 195 -13.75 -10.68 2.16
C TYR A 195 -12.39 -10.65 2.86
N LEU A 196 -12.21 -9.86 3.93
CA LEU A 196 -10.94 -9.80 4.67
C LEU A 196 -10.43 -11.19 5.04
N ALA A 197 -9.10 -11.35 5.02
CA ALA A 197 -8.46 -12.59 5.46
C ALA A 197 -8.75 -12.86 6.93
N ALA A 198 -9.09 -14.10 7.26
CA ALA A 198 -9.34 -14.55 8.62
C ALA A 198 -8.02 -14.82 9.39
N PRO A 199 -8.05 -14.63 10.73
CA PRO A 199 -9.08 -13.98 11.51
C PRO A 199 -8.93 -12.45 11.54
N ILE A 200 -10.02 -11.75 11.85
CA ILE A 200 -10.03 -10.35 12.28
C ILE A 200 -10.33 -10.28 13.77
N ILE A 201 -10.04 -9.15 14.41
CA ILE A 201 -10.39 -8.96 15.83
C ILE A 201 -11.68 -8.14 15.91
N THR A 202 -12.64 -8.65 16.67
CA THR A 202 -13.92 -7.99 16.95
C THR A 202 -14.07 -7.77 18.45
N GLU A 203 -14.86 -6.76 18.84
CA GLU A 203 -15.21 -6.46 20.22
C GLU A 203 -16.72 -6.68 20.40
N ASN A 204 -17.08 -7.32 21.52
CA ASN A 204 -18.47 -7.47 21.93
C ASN A 204 -18.56 -7.50 23.46
N GLY A 205 -19.30 -6.53 24.02
CA GLY A 205 -19.53 -6.45 25.46
C GLY A 205 -18.27 -6.33 26.30
N GLY A 206 -17.26 -5.60 25.83
CA GLY A 206 -15.99 -5.40 26.52
C GLY A 206 -15.01 -6.58 26.39
N LYS A 207 -15.30 -7.58 25.55
CA LYS A 207 -14.44 -8.72 25.27
C LYS A 207 -14.03 -8.75 23.81
N TYR A 208 -12.79 -9.17 23.58
CA TYR A 208 -12.19 -9.24 22.26
C TYR A 208 -12.12 -10.69 21.75
N HIS A 209 -12.49 -10.86 20.48
CA HIS A 209 -12.61 -12.18 19.86
C HIS A 209 -11.88 -12.22 18.52
N LEU A 210 -11.39 -13.41 18.15
CA LEU A 210 -10.96 -13.71 16.78
C LEU A 210 -12.19 -14.19 15.99
N SER A 211 -12.53 -13.44 14.95
CA SER A 211 -13.72 -13.70 14.13
C SER A 211 -13.34 -13.95 12.67
N THR A 212 -14.17 -14.70 11.96
CA THR A 212 -14.00 -14.93 10.53
C THR A 212 -15.08 -14.13 9.80
N PRO A 213 -14.70 -13.21 8.88
CA PRO A 213 -15.67 -12.51 8.05
C PRO A 213 -16.51 -13.47 7.21
N GLU A 214 -17.74 -13.09 6.90
CA GLU A 214 -18.74 -13.99 6.30
C GLU A 214 -18.32 -14.60 4.95
N LYS A 215 -17.69 -13.79 4.10
CA LYS A 215 -17.19 -14.17 2.77
C LYS A 215 -15.66 -14.19 2.72
N SER A 216 -15.00 -14.39 3.87
CA SER A 216 -13.53 -14.32 3.99
C SER A 216 -12.85 -15.15 2.90
N ILE A 217 -11.76 -14.59 2.34
CA ILE A 217 -10.83 -15.34 1.48
C ILE A 217 -10.06 -16.44 2.22
N GLY A 218 -10.37 -16.64 3.52
CA GLY A 218 -9.74 -17.66 4.35
C GLY A 218 -8.49 -17.17 5.07
N LYS A 219 -7.72 -18.12 5.59
CA LYS A 219 -6.46 -17.84 6.29
C LYS A 219 -5.32 -17.79 5.28
N LEU A 220 -4.59 -16.70 5.26
CA LEU A 220 -3.39 -16.52 4.41
C LEU A 220 -2.10 -16.94 5.11
N SER A 221 -2.12 -17.14 6.44
CA SER A 221 -0.95 -17.56 7.23
C SER A 221 -1.35 -18.53 8.32
N GLY A 222 -0.37 -19.29 8.82
CA GLY A 222 -0.55 -20.27 9.91
C GLY A 222 -0.76 -19.64 11.29
N PHE A 223 -0.52 -18.33 11.43
CA PHE A 223 -0.66 -17.57 12.68
C PHE A 223 -1.13 -16.15 12.40
N HIS A 224 -1.54 -15.43 13.44
CA HIS A 224 -2.17 -14.11 13.31
C HIS A 224 -1.12 -12.98 13.32
N GLY A 225 -0.45 -12.75 12.19
CA GLY A 225 0.53 -11.67 12.03
C GLY A 225 1.80 -11.85 12.88
N ASN A 226 2.78 -11.02 12.69
CA ASN A 226 3.98 -10.94 13.50
C ASN A 226 3.71 -10.02 14.70
N PHE A 227 3.20 -10.58 15.81
CA PHE A 227 2.70 -9.83 16.97
C PHE A 227 3.68 -8.76 17.47
N GLY A 228 4.97 -9.08 17.58
CA GLY A 228 5.99 -8.11 18.00
C GLY A 228 6.12 -6.91 17.06
N VAL A 229 5.89 -7.08 15.76
CA VAL A 229 5.86 -6.00 14.76
C VAL A 229 4.62 -5.13 14.97
N LEU A 230 3.46 -5.75 15.21
CA LEU A 230 2.20 -5.05 15.46
C LEU A 230 2.27 -4.21 16.76
N VAL A 231 2.87 -4.76 17.83
CA VAL A 231 3.09 -4.04 19.10
C VAL A 231 3.99 -2.82 18.90
N ARG A 232 5.06 -2.95 18.12
CA ARG A 232 5.97 -1.82 17.83
C ARG A 232 5.29 -0.72 17.04
N ALA A 233 4.52 -1.06 16.01
CA ALA A 233 3.73 -0.10 15.25
C ALA A 233 2.70 0.61 16.13
N TYR A 234 1.97 -0.14 16.98
CA TYR A 234 1.05 0.43 17.96
C TYR A 234 1.75 1.44 18.88
N THR A 235 2.90 1.06 19.43
CA THR A 235 3.69 1.92 20.33
C THR A 235 4.17 3.17 19.61
N TYR A 236 4.65 3.04 18.37
CA TYR A 236 5.10 4.15 17.54
C TYR A 236 3.97 5.17 17.31
N ILE A 237 2.79 4.71 16.89
CA ILE A 237 1.62 5.57 16.68
C ILE A 237 1.23 6.27 17.98
N ARG A 238 1.18 5.53 19.09
CA ARG A 238 0.83 6.07 20.40
C ARG A 238 1.82 7.11 20.92
N THR A 239 3.11 6.91 20.66
CA THR A 239 4.18 7.81 21.09
C THR A 239 4.10 9.14 20.32
N LEU A 240 3.83 9.09 19.03
CA LEU A 240 3.79 10.27 18.17
C LEU A 240 2.48 11.05 18.33
N GLY A 241 1.36 10.36 18.46
CA GLY A 241 0.04 10.98 18.41
C GLY A 241 -0.22 11.65 17.05
N ASP A 242 -1.34 12.35 16.94
CA ASP A 242 -1.75 13.03 15.70
C ASP A 242 -0.72 14.06 15.22
N ALA A 243 -0.28 14.93 16.10
CA ALA A 243 0.69 15.98 15.77
C ALA A 243 2.04 15.41 15.32
N GLY A 244 2.54 14.37 16.00
CA GLY A 244 3.79 13.72 15.66
C GLY A 244 3.72 12.99 14.31
N ILE A 245 2.66 12.26 14.04
CA ILE A 245 2.42 11.58 12.76
C ILE A 245 2.43 12.58 11.60
N LYS A 246 1.75 13.71 11.77
CA LYS A 246 1.73 14.77 10.76
C LYS A 246 3.09 15.46 10.57
N SER A 247 3.85 15.58 11.66
CA SER A 247 5.20 16.16 11.62
C SER A 247 6.20 15.26 10.89
N ILE A 248 6.20 13.94 11.14
CA ILE A 248 7.17 13.04 10.50
C ILE A 248 6.97 12.97 8.99
N SER A 249 5.73 12.94 8.49
CA SER A 249 5.46 12.95 7.05
C SER A 249 5.95 14.25 6.40
N GLY A 250 5.70 15.39 7.03
CA GLY A 250 6.20 16.69 6.55
C GLY A 250 7.73 16.75 6.51
N ASN A 251 8.39 16.24 7.55
CA ASN A 251 9.85 16.20 7.60
C ASN A 251 10.43 15.26 6.54
N ALA A 252 9.81 14.11 6.28
CA ALA A 252 10.23 13.19 5.21
C ALA A 252 10.21 13.88 3.84
N VAL A 253 9.13 14.58 3.53
CA VAL A 253 8.98 15.33 2.27
C VAL A 253 10.00 16.48 2.19
N LEU A 254 10.16 17.24 3.27
CA LEU A 254 11.12 18.34 3.32
C LEU A 254 12.56 17.85 3.08
N ASN A 255 12.97 16.78 3.76
CA ASN A 255 14.31 16.21 3.62
C ASN A 255 14.59 15.71 2.20
N ALA A 256 13.63 14.99 1.58
CA ALA A 256 13.77 14.51 0.22
C ALA A 256 13.92 15.67 -0.78
N ASN A 257 13.10 16.70 -0.67
CA ASN A 257 13.19 17.88 -1.54
C ASN A 257 14.47 18.67 -1.31
N TYR A 258 14.94 18.78 -0.06
CA TYR A 258 16.25 19.40 0.24
C TYR A 258 17.38 18.66 -0.47
N MET A 259 17.45 17.32 -0.34
CA MET A 259 18.46 16.50 -1.02
C MET A 259 18.34 16.60 -2.54
N MET A 260 17.12 16.57 -3.08
CA MET A 260 16.87 16.72 -4.51
C MET A 260 17.45 18.04 -5.04
N HIS A 261 17.18 19.15 -4.35
CA HIS A 261 17.72 20.46 -4.73
C HIS A 261 19.24 20.54 -4.60
N ALA A 262 19.80 19.97 -3.54
CA ALA A 262 21.27 19.95 -3.32
C ALA A 262 22.03 19.15 -4.38
N LEU A 263 21.41 18.12 -4.94
CA LEU A 263 22.03 17.25 -5.96
C LEU A 263 21.67 17.65 -7.40
N ARG A 264 20.79 18.62 -7.58
CA ARG A 264 20.42 19.15 -8.90
C ARG A 264 21.66 19.66 -9.64
N GLY A 265 21.81 19.24 -10.91
CA GLY A 265 22.99 19.58 -11.72
C GLY A 265 24.22 18.69 -11.49
N THR A 266 24.27 17.94 -10.39
CA THR A 266 25.28 16.89 -10.20
C THR A 266 24.84 15.58 -10.84
N TYR A 267 23.55 15.22 -10.66
CA TYR A 267 22.93 14.06 -11.28
C TYR A 267 21.79 14.52 -12.20
N HIS A 268 21.46 13.72 -13.21
CA HIS A 268 20.27 13.95 -14.01
C HIS A 268 19.03 13.62 -13.19
N LEU A 269 18.07 14.55 -13.19
CA LEU A 269 16.77 14.43 -12.50
C LEU A 269 15.67 14.27 -13.56
N PRO A 270 15.21 13.04 -13.82
CA PRO A 270 14.22 12.77 -14.86
C PRO A 270 12.90 13.52 -14.66
N TYR A 271 12.47 13.65 -13.40
CA TYR A 271 11.25 14.35 -13.03
C TYR A 271 11.60 15.54 -12.13
N ASP A 272 11.82 16.72 -12.74
CA ASP A 272 12.16 17.96 -12.00
C ASP A 272 10.91 18.65 -11.45
N ARG A 273 10.24 17.98 -10.51
CA ARG A 273 9.07 18.49 -9.78
C ARG A 273 9.19 18.16 -8.30
N THR A 274 8.36 18.80 -7.45
CA THR A 274 8.32 18.48 -6.02
C THR A 274 8.10 16.97 -5.83
N CYS A 275 9.04 16.33 -5.12
CA CYS A 275 8.93 14.93 -4.73
C CYS A 275 8.27 14.79 -3.36
N MET A 276 7.84 13.57 -3.05
CA MET A 276 7.31 13.22 -1.74
C MET A 276 8.47 12.81 -0.81
N HIS A 277 8.55 11.57 -0.38
CA HIS A 277 9.56 11.11 0.60
C HIS A 277 10.90 10.68 -0.03
N GLU A 278 10.99 10.63 -1.34
CA GLU A 278 12.17 10.21 -2.09
C GLU A 278 12.22 10.90 -3.45
N ALA A 279 13.40 10.92 -4.08
CA ALA A 279 13.61 11.40 -5.44
C ALA A 279 14.49 10.41 -6.20
N VAL A 280 14.19 10.20 -7.47
CA VAL A 280 14.96 9.33 -8.36
C VAL A 280 15.89 10.17 -9.22
N PHE A 281 17.16 9.79 -9.25
CA PHE A 281 18.19 10.38 -10.11
C PHE A 281 18.72 9.33 -11.07
N SER A 282 19.09 9.74 -12.28
CA SER A 282 19.86 8.89 -13.19
C SER A 282 21.33 9.29 -13.23
N ALA A 283 22.18 8.32 -13.57
CA ALA A 283 23.62 8.54 -13.74
C ALA A 283 24.00 8.94 -15.17
N ASP A 284 23.08 9.50 -15.97
CA ASP A 284 23.34 9.81 -17.38
C ASP A 284 24.46 10.82 -17.53
N LEU A 285 24.51 11.85 -16.67
CA LEU A 285 25.60 12.84 -16.66
C LEU A 285 26.96 12.21 -16.32
N GLN A 286 26.99 11.12 -15.56
CA GLN A 286 28.20 10.41 -15.19
C GLN A 286 28.64 9.42 -16.26
N LYS A 287 27.70 8.84 -17.00
CA LYS A 287 28.01 7.96 -18.16
C LYS A 287 28.86 8.68 -19.19
N ASP A 288 28.52 9.94 -19.48
CA ASP A 288 29.27 10.78 -20.41
C ASP A 288 30.72 11.05 -19.93
N ARG A 289 30.99 10.84 -18.64
CA ARG A 289 32.32 10.96 -18.00
C ARG A 289 32.99 9.60 -17.74
N GLY A 290 32.40 8.51 -18.23
CA GLY A 290 32.97 7.17 -18.16
C GLY A 290 32.62 6.37 -16.91
N SER A 291 31.62 6.82 -16.09
CA SER A 291 31.15 6.06 -14.91
C SER A 291 29.72 5.58 -15.11
N SER A 292 29.45 4.33 -14.76
CA SER A 292 28.10 3.76 -14.79
C SER A 292 27.35 3.96 -13.47
N GLY A 293 26.02 3.88 -13.50
CA GLY A 293 25.20 3.90 -12.28
C GLY A 293 25.50 2.73 -11.33
N LEU A 294 25.90 1.57 -11.88
CA LEU A 294 26.32 0.40 -11.10
C LEU A 294 27.62 0.67 -10.35
N GLU A 295 28.63 1.28 -11.01
CA GLU A 295 29.88 1.65 -10.35
C GLU A 295 29.67 2.65 -9.22
N LEU A 296 28.79 3.64 -9.40
CA LEU A 296 28.42 4.57 -8.34
C LEU A 296 27.73 3.87 -7.17
N SER A 297 26.87 2.89 -7.45
CA SER A 297 26.20 2.09 -6.42
C SER A 297 27.18 1.22 -5.62
N LEU A 298 28.24 0.71 -6.25
CA LEU A 298 29.23 -0.18 -5.62
C LEU A 298 30.28 0.55 -4.80
N ILE A 299 30.41 1.87 -4.92
CA ILE A 299 31.38 2.67 -4.12
C ILE A 299 31.11 2.58 -2.61
N HIS A 300 29.89 2.24 -2.20
CA HIS A 300 29.48 2.17 -0.80
C HIS A 300 29.32 0.73 -0.25
N ILE A 301 29.76 -0.26 -0.99
CA ILE A 301 29.90 -1.64 -0.54
C ILE A 301 31.38 -1.91 -0.17
#